data_8046694897ac546e6ca95985843231fd
#
_entry.id   8046694897ac546e6ca95985843231fd
#
_cell.length_a   1.000
_cell.length_b   1.000
_cell.length_c   1.000
_cell.angle_alpha   90.00
_cell.angle_beta   90.00
_cell.angle_gamma   90.00
#
_symmetry.space_group_name_H-M   'P 1'
#
loop_
_entity.id
_entity.type
_entity.pdbx_description
1 polymer ?
#
loop_
_entity_poly.entity_id
_entity_poly.type
_entity_poly.pdbx_seq_one_letter_code
_entity_poly.pdbx_strand_id
1 'polypeptide(L)'
;RRQRQMCIRDRDKIGCAVIGVGINVNMESFPEEMADKATSLYLESGHPFDRAQVVGLVMKHFEENYERFVQTEDLSGLKPDYEKMLANLNQPVRVLDQNDPYEGIARGINAGGELLVERADGTVEEVNSGEVSVRGLYSYV
;
A
#
# COMPACT_ATOMS: atom_id res chain seq x y z
N ARG A 1 -7.20 3.85 -8.82
CA ARG A 1 -6.48 3.33 -10.02
C ARG A 1 -5.56 2.22 -9.55
N ARG A 2 -5.65 1.05 -10.19
CA ARG A 2 -4.78 -0.09 -9.86
C ARG A 2 -3.33 0.26 -10.19
N GLN A 3 -2.45 0.18 -9.20
CA GLN A 3 -1.00 0.14 -9.46
C GLN A 3 -0.70 -1.09 -10.29
N ARG A 4 -0.15 -0.91 -11.48
CA ARG A 4 0.37 -2.00 -12.30
C ARG A 4 1.85 -2.15 -11.99
N GLN A 5 2.18 -3.13 -11.18
CA GLN A 5 3.54 -3.60 -11.04
C GLN A 5 3.83 -4.56 -12.19
N MET A 6 4.72 -4.20 -13.10
CA MET A 6 5.26 -5.11 -14.10
C MET A 6 6.62 -5.62 -13.63
N CYS A 7 6.66 -6.87 -13.22
CA CYS A 7 7.92 -7.59 -12.96
C CYS A 7 8.33 -8.32 -14.23
N ILE A 8 9.52 -8.05 -14.75
CA ILE A 8 10.12 -8.83 -15.81
C ILE A 8 10.97 -9.93 -15.13
N ARG A 9 10.49 -11.18 -15.22
CA ARG A 9 11.16 -12.32 -14.63
C ARG A 9 11.91 -13.07 -15.75
N ASP A 10 13.21 -13.17 -15.62
CA ASP A 10 14.03 -14.04 -16.44
C ASP A 10 14.78 -15.02 -15.52
N ARG A 11 14.42 -16.33 -15.64
CA ARG A 11 15.05 -17.47 -14.96
C ARG A 11 15.52 -17.18 -13.51
N ASP A 12 14.60 -17.11 -12.57
CA ASP A 12 14.82 -17.04 -11.12
C ASP A 12 15.38 -15.70 -10.56
N LYS A 13 15.48 -14.67 -11.39
CA LYS A 13 15.87 -13.31 -10.91
C LYS A 13 14.92 -12.26 -11.45
N ILE A 14 14.57 -11.30 -10.61
CA ILE A 14 13.88 -10.09 -11.05
C ILE A 14 14.92 -9.19 -11.69
N GLY A 15 14.84 -9.01 -13.01
CA GLY A 15 15.77 -8.14 -13.75
C GLY A 15 15.51 -6.65 -13.51
N CYS A 16 14.23 -6.25 -13.42
CA CYS A 16 13.82 -4.90 -13.06
C CYS A 16 12.38 -4.90 -12.51
N ALA A 17 12.06 -3.90 -11.71
CA ALA A 17 10.69 -3.61 -11.28
C ALA A 17 10.30 -2.21 -11.77
N VAL A 18 9.10 -2.06 -12.32
CA VAL A 18 8.54 -0.77 -12.72
C VAL A 18 7.47 -0.38 -11.71
N ILE A 19 7.69 0.74 -11.05
CA ILE A 19 6.77 1.30 -10.06
C ILE A 19 6.08 2.51 -10.67
N GLY A 20 4.74 2.48 -10.74
CA GLY A 20 3.93 3.60 -11.19
C GLY A 20 3.19 4.24 -10.02
N VAL A 21 3.37 5.55 -9.83
CA VAL A 21 2.65 6.35 -8.83
C VAL A 21 1.68 7.29 -9.53
N GLY A 22 0.39 7.21 -9.20
CA GLY A 22 -0.65 8.09 -9.74
C GLY A 22 -1.22 8.99 -8.64
N ILE A 23 -1.06 10.31 -8.78
CA ILE A 23 -1.59 11.31 -7.85
C ILE A 23 -2.50 12.26 -8.61
N ASN A 24 -3.71 12.49 -8.10
CA ASN A 24 -4.58 13.56 -8.58
C ASN A 24 -4.10 14.87 -7.94
N VAL A 25 -3.49 15.76 -8.72
CA VAL A 25 -2.88 16.98 -8.16
C VAL A 25 -3.87 18.14 -8.11
N ASN A 26 -4.33 18.61 -9.27
CA ASN A 26 -5.15 19.82 -9.38
C ASN A 26 -6.55 19.55 -9.93
N MET A 27 -7.13 18.39 -9.65
CA MET A 27 -8.53 18.13 -9.97
C MET A 27 -9.43 18.80 -8.95
N GLU A 28 -10.35 19.62 -9.43
CA GLU A 28 -11.30 20.37 -8.59
C GLU A 28 -12.60 19.61 -8.35
N SER A 29 -12.87 18.58 -9.15
CA SER A 29 -14.05 17.72 -8.99
C SER A 29 -13.81 16.34 -9.62
N PHE A 30 -14.63 15.39 -9.24
CA PHE A 30 -14.67 14.04 -9.80
C PHE A 30 -16.08 13.73 -10.30
N PRO A 31 -16.23 12.79 -11.26
CA PRO A 31 -17.55 12.28 -11.64
C PRO A 31 -18.32 11.77 -10.42
N GLU A 32 -19.64 11.89 -10.42
CA GLU A 32 -20.52 11.53 -9.29
C GLU A 32 -20.27 10.11 -8.76
N GLU A 33 -19.99 9.16 -9.66
CA GLU A 33 -19.67 7.75 -9.31
C GLU A 33 -18.37 7.58 -8.50
N MET A 34 -17.50 8.59 -8.52
CA MET A 34 -16.19 8.58 -7.87
C MET A 34 -16.04 9.65 -6.79
N ALA A 35 -17.01 10.54 -6.62
CA ALA A 35 -16.91 11.69 -5.72
C ALA A 35 -16.65 11.28 -4.26
N ASP A 36 -17.22 10.14 -3.84
CA ASP A 36 -17.05 9.61 -2.47
C ASP A 36 -15.76 8.79 -2.28
N LYS A 37 -15.00 8.54 -3.37
CA LYS A 37 -13.88 7.57 -3.36
C LYS A 37 -12.59 8.14 -3.89
N ALA A 38 -12.61 9.36 -4.42
CA ALA A 38 -11.46 10.00 -5.02
C ALA A 38 -11.31 11.42 -4.52
N THR A 39 -10.08 11.79 -4.25
CA THR A 39 -9.70 13.15 -3.89
C THR A 39 -8.48 13.61 -4.67
N SER A 40 -8.10 14.88 -4.51
CA SER A 40 -6.91 15.47 -5.09
C SER A 40 -6.20 16.34 -4.06
N LEU A 41 -4.94 16.65 -4.30
CA LEU A 41 -4.21 17.59 -3.46
C LEU A 41 -4.90 18.96 -3.39
N TYR A 42 -5.51 19.40 -4.51
CA TYR A 42 -6.28 20.64 -4.54
C TYR A 42 -7.49 20.59 -3.61
N LEU A 43 -8.29 19.53 -3.66
CA LEU A 43 -9.50 19.41 -2.83
C LEU A 43 -9.15 19.34 -1.33
N GLU A 44 -8.06 18.67 -0.98
CA GLU A 44 -7.63 18.52 0.41
C GLU A 44 -7.01 19.82 0.99
N SER A 45 -6.34 20.62 0.16
CA SER A 45 -5.59 21.81 0.61
C SER A 45 -6.27 23.13 0.32
N GLY A 46 -7.20 23.17 -0.65
CA GLY A 46 -7.86 24.40 -1.13
C GLY A 46 -7.00 25.26 -2.06
N HIS A 47 -5.84 24.78 -2.52
CA HIS A 47 -4.99 25.54 -3.45
C HIS A 47 -4.28 24.63 -4.46
N PRO A 48 -3.90 25.16 -5.65
CA PRO A 48 -3.20 24.38 -6.65
C PRO A 48 -1.73 24.13 -6.28
N PHE A 49 -1.18 23.03 -6.79
CA PHE A 49 0.23 22.67 -6.66
C PHE A 49 0.94 22.66 -7.99
N ASP A 50 2.23 22.98 -7.98
CA ASP A 50 3.10 22.73 -9.12
C ASP A 50 3.39 21.23 -9.25
N ARG A 51 2.95 20.64 -10.37
CA ARG A 51 3.13 19.21 -10.65
C ARG A 51 4.60 18.79 -10.68
N ALA A 52 5.50 19.67 -11.15
CA ALA A 52 6.94 19.37 -11.19
C ALA A 52 7.51 19.26 -9.77
N GLN A 53 7.08 20.13 -8.85
CA GLN A 53 7.46 20.04 -7.44
C GLN A 53 6.92 18.75 -6.79
N VAL A 54 5.67 18.37 -7.07
CA VAL A 54 5.08 17.12 -6.54
C VAL A 54 5.88 15.92 -7.03
N VAL A 55 6.21 15.86 -8.33
CA VAL A 55 7.05 14.79 -8.89
C VAL A 55 8.43 14.77 -8.22
N GLY A 56 9.07 15.92 -8.06
CA GLY A 56 10.38 16.03 -7.40
C GLY A 56 10.35 15.50 -5.95
N LEU A 57 9.30 15.83 -5.18
CA LEU A 57 9.13 15.32 -3.82
C LEU A 57 8.91 13.81 -3.78
N VAL A 58 8.08 13.28 -4.67
CA VAL A 58 7.85 11.82 -4.77
C VAL A 58 9.16 11.09 -5.08
N MET A 59 9.94 11.58 -6.05
CA MET A 59 11.21 10.96 -6.41
C MET A 59 12.24 11.05 -5.28
N LYS A 60 12.32 12.18 -4.59
CA LYS A 60 13.21 12.34 -3.44
C LYS A 60 12.88 11.33 -2.33
N HIS A 61 11.61 11.22 -1.91
CA HIS A 61 11.22 10.28 -0.89
C HIS A 61 11.33 8.82 -1.34
N PHE A 62 11.13 8.55 -2.64
CA PHE A 62 11.39 7.24 -3.19
C PHE A 62 12.87 6.86 -3.07
N GLU A 63 13.78 7.75 -3.45
CA GLU A 63 15.24 7.54 -3.37
C GLU A 63 15.68 7.28 -1.93
N GLU A 64 15.25 8.13 -0.97
CA GLU A 64 15.56 7.97 0.45
C GLU A 64 15.09 6.62 1.01
N ASN A 65 13.89 6.19 0.64
CA ASN A 65 13.34 4.90 1.07
C ASN A 65 14.00 3.72 0.35
N TYR A 66 14.36 3.88 -0.93
CA TYR A 66 15.07 2.85 -1.68
C TYR A 66 16.47 2.61 -1.13
N GLU A 67 17.20 3.66 -0.74
CA GLU A 67 18.49 3.53 -0.07
C GLU A 67 18.38 2.76 1.24
N ARG A 68 17.36 3.02 2.05
CA ARG A 68 17.08 2.27 3.28
C ARG A 68 16.80 0.79 2.99
N PHE A 69 15.99 0.51 1.96
CA PHE A 69 15.69 -0.84 1.52
C PHE A 69 16.95 -1.59 1.06
N VAL A 70 17.82 -0.95 0.28
CA VAL A 70 19.08 -1.55 -0.20
C VAL A 70 20.03 -1.87 0.97
N GLN A 71 20.01 -1.07 2.04
CA GLN A 71 20.85 -1.32 3.21
C GLN A 71 20.40 -2.53 4.03
N THR A 72 19.09 -2.78 4.10
CA THR A 72 18.53 -3.88 4.88
C THR A 72 18.26 -5.13 4.03
N GLU A 73 18.16 -4.98 2.70
CA GLU A 73 17.73 -5.98 1.72
C GLU A 73 16.31 -6.55 2.00
N ASP A 74 15.57 -5.90 2.91
CA ASP A 74 14.21 -6.23 3.28
C ASP A 74 13.44 -4.96 3.68
N LEU A 75 12.19 -5.10 4.15
CA LEU A 75 11.36 -3.97 4.56
C LEU A 75 11.53 -3.58 6.04
N SER A 76 12.42 -4.20 6.80
CA SER A 76 12.60 -3.90 8.23
C SER A 76 12.94 -2.43 8.48
N GLY A 77 13.76 -1.82 7.62
CA GLY A 77 14.11 -0.40 7.67
C GLY A 77 12.96 0.55 7.35
N LEU A 78 11.93 0.11 6.64
CA LEU A 78 10.77 0.90 6.23
C LEU A 78 9.52 0.63 7.07
N LYS A 79 9.47 -0.53 7.73
CA LYS A 79 8.30 -1.01 8.49
C LYS A 79 7.74 0.02 9.48
N PRO A 80 8.52 0.71 10.32
CA PRO A 80 7.98 1.65 11.29
C PRO A 80 7.23 2.82 10.66
N ASP A 81 7.69 3.31 9.50
CA ASP A 81 7.05 4.42 8.80
C ASP A 81 5.86 3.94 7.98
N TYR A 82 5.94 2.75 7.39
CA TYR A 82 4.84 2.11 6.68
C TYR A 82 3.66 1.83 7.63
N GLU A 83 3.91 1.24 8.79
CA GLU A 83 2.86 0.89 9.77
C GLU A 83 2.13 2.11 10.33
N LYS A 84 2.78 3.28 10.44
CA LYS A 84 2.10 4.53 10.83
C LYS A 84 1.03 4.96 9.83
N MET A 85 1.18 4.58 8.56
CA MET A 85 0.25 4.93 7.48
C MET A 85 -0.69 3.78 7.12
N LEU A 86 -0.53 2.62 7.76
CA LEU A 86 -1.31 1.43 7.46
C LEU A 86 -2.72 1.55 8.03
N ALA A 87 -3.71 1.84 7.18
CA ALA A 87 -5.09 2.11 7.57
C ALA A 87 -5.76 0.94 8.32
N ASN A 88 -5.34 -0.28 8.08
CA ASN A 88 -5.89 -1.47 8.73
C ASN A 88 -5.08 -1.95 9.95
N LEU A 89 -4.06 -1.20 10.39
CA LEU A 89 -3.28 -1.59 11.57
C LEU A 89 -4.16 -1.68 12.81
N ASN A 90 -4.14 -2.85 13.48
CA ASN A 90 -4.98 -3.18 14.63
C ASN A 90 -6.50 -3.12 14.35
N GLN A 91 -6.89 -3.20 13.08
CA GLN A 91 -8.29 -3.24 12.68
C GLN A 91 -8.72 -4.65 12.29
N PRO A 92 -10.01 -4.99 12.49
CA PRO A 92 -10.56 -6.24 12.02
C PRO A 92 -10.55 -6.27 10.48
N VAL A 93 -10.08 -7.38 9.94
CA VAL A 93 -9.99 -7.63 8.50
C VAL A 93 -10.56 -9.00 8.16
N ARG A 94 -11.02 -9.14 6.91
CA ARG A 94 -11.39 -10.44 6.34
C ARG A 94 -10.37 -10.81 5.27
N VAL A 95 -9.76 -11.96 5.42
CA VAL A 95 -8.88 -12.57 4.44
C VAL A 95 -9.74 -13.43 3.51
N LEU A 96 -9.74 -13.09 2.22
CA LEU A 96 -10.51 -13.79 1.18
C LEU A 96 -9.61 -14.81 0.48
N ASP A 97 -9.18 -15.83 1.24
CA ASP A 97 -8.54 -17.00 0.67
C ASP A 97 -9.59 -17.88 -0.02
N GLN A 98 -9.23 -18.51 -1.15
CA GLN A 98 -10.15 -19.36 -1.91
C GLN A 98 -10.50 -20.65 -1.16
N ASN A 99 -9.59 -21.17 -0.33
CA ASN A 99 -9.71 -22.43 0.37
C ASN A 99 -10.13 -22.27 1.84
N ASP A 100 -9.65 -21.21 2.50
CA ASP A 100 -9.88 -20.95 3.94
C ASP A 100 -10.08 -19.45 4.21
N PRO A 101 -11.24 -18.87 3.84
CA PRO A 101 -11.54 -17.48 4.17
C PRO A 101 -11.76 -17.33 5.68
N TYR A 102 -11.13 -16.32 6.30
CA TYR A 102 -11.23 -16.08 7.73
C TYR A 102 -11.22 -14.59 8.10
N GLU A 103 -11.58 -14.31 9.33
CA GLU A 103 -11.50 -12.97 9.93
C GLU A 103 -10.42 -12.96 11.01
N GLY A 104 -9.76 -11.81 11.16
CA GLY A 104 -8.71 -11.62 12.15
C GLY A 104 -8.38 -10.13 12.34
N ILE A 105 -7.37 -9.87 13.12
CA ILE A 105 -6.87 -8.51 13.37
C ILE A 105 -5.56 -8.32 12.60
N ALA A 106 -5.49 -7.29 11.77
CA ALA A 106 -4.23 -6.92 11.09
C ALA A 106 -3.22 -6.37 12.10
N ARG A 107 -2.04 -6.98 12.17
CA ARG A 107 -0.99 -6.65 13.15
C ARG A 107 0.24 -5.96 12.55
N GLY A 108 0.14 -5.49 11.31
CA GLY A 108 1.25 -4.87 10.61
C GLY A 108 1.82 -5.78 9.53
N ILE A 109 3.08 -5.57 9.15
CA ILE A 109 3.78 -6.38 8.15
C ILE A 109 5.01 -7.05 8.74
N ASN A 110 5.44 -8.17 8.14
CA ASN A 110 6.75 -8.75 8.42
C ASN A 110 7.87 -8.07 7.58
N ALA A 111 9.10 -8.55 7.70
CA ALA A 111 10.23 -8.01 6.94
C ALA A 111 10.12 -8.26 5.42
N GLY A 112 9.40 -9.28 5.00
CA GLY A 112 9.11 -9.57 3.59
C GLY A 112 7.99 -8.70 3.00
N GLY A 113 7.24 -7.97 3.85
CA GLY A 113 6.09 -7.13 3.43
C GLY A 113 4.77 -7.87 3.43
N GLU A 114 4.71 -9.09 3.94
CA GLU A 114 3.47 -9.84 4.11
C GLU A 114 2.67 -9.28 5.28
N LEU A 115 1.35 -9.17 5.12
CA LEU A 115 0.46 -8.72 6.17
C LEU A 115 0.35 -9.79 7.26
N LEU A 116 0.57 -9.40 8.50
CA LEU A 116 0.38 -10.26 9.67
C LEU A 116 -1.08 -10.15 10.13
N VAL A 117 -1.79 -11.27 10.16
CA VAL A 117 -3.18 -11.33 10.62
C VAL A 117 -3.31 -12.31 11.78
N GLU A 118 -3.72 -11.80 12.93
CA GLU A 118 -3.97 -12.59 14.14
C GLU A 118 -5.40 -13.13 14.11
N ARG A 119 -5.54 -14.44 14.16
CA ARG A 119 -6.82 -15.16 14.27
C ARG A 119 -7.38 -15.11 15.70
N ALA A 120 -8.64 -15.50 15.86
CA ALA A 120 -9.33 -15.52 17.16
C ALA A 120 -8.68 -16.46 18.20
N ASP A 121 -7.96 -17.47 17.77
CA ASP A 121 -7.20 -18.39 18.62
C ASP A 121 -5.81 -17.87 19.03
N GLY A 122 -5.45 -16.66 18.59
CA GLY A 122 -4.16 -16.01 18.85
C GLY A 122 -3.04 -16.42 17.89
N THR A 123 -3.31 -17.28 16.90
CA THR A 123 -2.31 -17.60 15.87
C THR A 123 -2.15 -16.41 14.92
N VAL A 124 -0.90 -16.14 14.49
CA VAL A 124 -0.60 -15.09 13.52
C VAL A 124 -0.21 -15.71 12.20
N GLU A 125 -0.95 -15.36 11.16
CA GLU A 125 -0.70 -15.81 9.79
C GLU A 125 -0.09 -14.70 8.94
N GLU A 126 0.82 -15.10 8.05
CA GLU A 126 1.44 -14.24 7.03
C GLU A 126 0.62 -14.32 5.75
N VAL A 127 0.01 -13.18 5.38
CA VAL A 127 -0.88 -13.09 4.21
C VAL A 127 -0.15 -12.45 3.05
N ASN A 128 0.12 -13.25 2.02
CA ASN A 128 0.77 -12.78 0.81
C ASN A 128 -0.23 -12.10 -0.13
N SER A 129 0.04 -10.86 -0.54
CA SER A 129 -0.87 -10.04 -1.36
C SER A 129 -1.12 -10.55 -2.79
N GLY A 130 -0.38 -11.57 -3.25
CA GLY A 130 -0.54 -12.16 -4.58
C GLY A 130 -1.64 -13.22 -4.67
N GLU A 131 -2.00 -13.85 -3.56
CA GLU A 131 -2.87 -15.03 -3.53
C GLU A 131 -4.22 -14.77 -2.87
N VAL A 132 -4.29 -13.76 -2.01
CA VAL A 132 -5.49 -13.43 -1.24
C VAL A 132 -5.83 -11.95 -1.30
N SER A 133 -7.10 -11.63 -1.08
CA SER A 133 -7.56 -10.24 -0.93
C SER A 133 -7.97 -10.01 0.51
N VAL A 134 -7.45 -8.94 1.10
CA VAL A 134 -7.83 -8.51 2.45
C VAL A 134 -8.82 -7.35 2.33
N ARG A 135 -9.90 -7.40 3.10
CA ARG A 135 -10.92 -6.34 3.17
C ARG A 135 -11.11 -5.91 4.62
N GLY A 136 -11.26 -4.63 4.85
CA GLY A 136 -11.76 -4.14 6.13
C GLY A 136 -13.19 -4.62 6.34
N LEU A 137 -13.54 -4.98 7.57
CA LEU A 137 -14.92 -5.36 7.91
C LEU A 137 -15.86 -4.16 7.93
N TYR A 138 -15.30 -2.98 8.16
CA TYR A 138 -16.00 -1.70 8.08
C TYR A 138 -15.37 -0.90 6.95
N SER A 139 -16.19 -0.24 6.11
CA SER A 139 -15.69 0.61 5.04
C SER A 139 -14.67 1.60 5.60
N TYR A 140 -13.48 1.62 5.02
CA TYR A 140 -12.54 2.71 5.27
C TYR A 140 -13.22 4.00 4.78
N VAL A 141 -13.46 4.91 5.69
CA VAL A 141 -13.99 6.25 5.39
C VAL A 141 -12.90 7.04 4.69
#